data_aabfe767f01c7ba0e1a9c1b871834868
#
_entry.id   aabfe767f01c7ba0e1a9c1b871834868
#
_cell.length_a   1.000
_cell.length_b   1.000
_cell.length_c   1.000
_cell.angle_alpha   90.00
_cell.angle_beta   90.00
_cell.angle_gamma   90.00
#
_symmetry.space_group_name_H-M   'P 1'
#
loop_
_entity.id
_entity.type
_entity.pdbx_description
1 polymer ?
#
loop_
_entity_poly.entity_id
_entity_poly.type
_entity_poly.pdbx_seq_one_letter_code
_entity_poly.pdbx_strand_id
1 'polypeptide(L)'
;AGGAALSSSITGSSIARAGGGGGGKWEDSGHVNSSVTGGAGQGGYSGSRNATANTGSGGGGSGSGNQSQSATGAGGNGASGIIILRYPNSFDAAVTSGVTTSALNVDVGSDHVTVITGTSSGSETITFS
;
A
#
# COMPACT_ATOMS: atom_id res chain seq x y z
N ALA A 1 8.15 15.81 -0.58
CA ALA A 1 7.59 14.66 -1.28
C ALA A 1 7.97 13.39 -0.53
N GLY A 2 7.11 12.37 -0.57
CA GLY A 2 7.46 11.03 -0.10
C GLY A 2 8.43 10.33 -1.04
N GLY A 3 9.03 9.21 -0.58
CA GLY A 3 9.85 8.35 -1.43
C GLY A 3 9.03 7.78 -2.60
N ALA A 4 9.68 7.56 -3.73
CA ALA A 4 9.03 7.01 -4.91
C ALA A 4 8.57 5.56 -4.66
N ALA A 5 7.42 5.21 -5.19
CA ALA A 5 6.95 3.83 -5.23
C ALA A 5 7.69 3.01 -6.31
N LEU A 6 7.75 1.71 -6.12
CA LEU A 6 8.26 0.79 -7.13
C LEU A 6 7.10 0.20 -7.94
N SER A 7 7.20 0.27 -9.26
CA SER A 7 6.24 -0.37 -10.16
C SER A 7 6.66 -1.80 -10.48
N SER A 8 5.68 -2.70 -10.48
CA SER A 8 5.86 -4.10 -10.85
C SER A 8 4.69 -4.58 -11.69
N SER A 9 4.97 -5.40 -12.70
CA SER A 9 3.96 -6.04 -13.55
C SER A 9 3.68 -7.50 -13.17
N ILE A 10 4.04 -7.91 -11.98
CA ILE A 10 3.85 -9.28 -11.49
C ILE A 10 2.39 -9.76 -11.60
N THR A 11 1.41 -8.85 -11.47
CA THR A 11 -0.03 -9.14 -11.58
C THR A 11 -0.58 -9.04 -13.02
N GLY A 12 0.29 -8.92 -14.02
CA GLY A 12 -0.11 -8.75 -15.43
C GLY A 12 -0.23 -7.29 -15.86
N SER A 13 -0.37 -6.34 -14.94
CA SER A 13 -0.40 -4.90 -15.19
C SER A 13 0.61 -4.18 -14.30
N SER A 14 1.19 -3.09 -14.81
CA SER A 14 2.15 -2.29 -14.02
C SER A 14 1.44 -1.53 -12.92
N ILE A 15 1.71 -1.88 -11.66
CA ILE A 15 1.14 -1.26 -10.48
C ILE A 15 2.25 -0.78 -9.56
N ALA A 16 2.22 0.50 -9.19
CA ALA A 16 3.15 1.09 -8.23
C ALA A 16 2.70 0.82 -6.79
N ARG A 17 3.65 0.39 -5.90
CA ARG A 17 3.40 0.08 -4.48
C ARG A 17 4.57 0.56 -3.62
N ALA A 18 4.40 0.49 -2.32
CA ALA A 18 5.43 0.80 -1.32
C ALA A 18 6.00 2.23 -1.43
N GLY A 19 5.16 3.21 -1.75
CA GLY A 19 5.55 4.62 -1.74
C GLY A 19 5.74 5.16 -0.33
N GLY A 20 6.68 6.08 -0.15
CA GLY A 20 6.85 6.81 1.10
C GLY A 20 5.75 7.85 1.32
N GLY A 21 5.29 8.03 2.55
CA GLY A 21 4.32 9.06 2.90
C GLY A 21 4.85 10.48 2.69
N GLY A 22 3.95 11.40 2.41
CA GLY A 22 4.28 12.82 2.27
C GLY A 22 4.61 13.46 3.62
N GLY A 23 5.57 14.37 3.64
CA GLY A 23 5.89 15.16 4.84
C GLY A 23 4.78 16.14 5.21
N GLY A 24 4.62 16.45 6.48
CA GLY A 24 3.74 17.52 6.96
C GLY A 24 4.17 18.89 6.42
N LYS A 25 3.24 19.83 6.36
CA LYS A 25 3.48 21.19 5.87
C LYS A 25 2.88 22.25 6.77
N TRP A 26 3.46 23.43 6.71
CA TRP A 26 2.95 24.65 7.32
C TRP A 26 2.03 25.39 6.32
N GLU A 27 0.92 25.97 6.78
CA GLU A 27 -0.11 26.58 5.91
C GLU A 27 0.30 27.86 5.18
N ASP A 28 1.28 28.61 5.72
CA ASP A 28 1.56 30.01 5.32
C ASP A 28 2.26 30.18 3.96
N SER A 29 2.34 29.15 3.13
CA SER A 29 3.17 29.21 1.92
C SER A 29 2.48 28.75 0.63
N GLY A 30 1.14 28.73 0.56
CA GLY A 30 0.43 28.33 -0.67
C GLY A 30 0.81 26.93 -1.17
N HIS A 31 1.31 26.09 -0.30
CA HIS A 31 1.83 24.78 -0.67
C HIS A 31 0.73 23.75 -0.83
N VAL A 32 0.68 23.18 -2.01
CA VAL A 32 -0.09 21.97 -2.30
C VAL A 32 0.39 20.78 -1.44
N ASN A 33 -0.49 19.85 -1.17
CA ASN A 33 -0.14 18.59 -0.50
C ASN A 33 1.06 17.92 -1.17
N SER A 34 1.89 17.27 -0.35
CA SER A 34 3.07 16.57 -0.88
C SER A 34 2.65 15.50 -1.89
N SER A 35 3.27 15.54 -3.07
CA SER A 35 3.09 14.49 -4.08
C SER A 35 3.57 13.15 -3.53
N VAL A 36 2.74 12.13 -3.70
CA VAL A 36 2.99 10.75 -3.27
C VAL A 36 2.59 9.78 -4.39
N THR A 37 3.16 8.58 -4.35
CA THR A 37 2.88 7.53 -5.34
C THR A 37 2.63 6.18 -4.66
N GLY A 38 2.10 5.20 -5.38
CA GLY A 38 1.96 3.83 -4.92
C GLY A 38 1.00 3.64 -3.74
N GLY A 39 0.00 4.50 -3.60
CA GLY A 39 -0.98 4.41 -2.52
C GLY A 39 -0.53 5.03 -1.20
N ALA A 40 0.57 5.79 -1.18
CA ALA A 40 1.02 6.48 0.03
C ALA A 40 0.08 7.62 0.45
N GLY A 41 0.04 7.91 1.74
CA GLY A 41 -0.74 8.99 2.31
C GLY A 41 -0.12 10.36 1.99
N GLN A 42 -0.95 11.34 1.63
CA GLN A 42 -0.52 12.71 1.40
C GLN A 42 -0.20 13.40 2.72
N GLY A 43 0.89 14.15 2.76
CA GLY A 43 1.19 15.02 3.89
C GLY A 43 0.62 16.42 3.66
N GLY A 44 0.29 17.12 4.73
CA GLY A 44 -0.14 18.50 4.65
C GLY A 44 -1.32 18.81 5.56
N TYR A 45 -1.87 20.02 5.37
CA TYR A 45 -2.98 20.54 6.15
C TYR A 45 -4.31 19.81 5.85
N SER A 46 -4.56 19.51 4.59
CA SER A 46 -5.77 18.82 4.11
C SER A 46 -5.41 17.65 3.21
N GLY A 47 -6.29 16.69 3.11
CA GLY A 47 -6.13 15.51 2.26
C GLY A 47 -6.10 14.20 3.07
N SER A 48 -6.10 13.10 2.36
CA SER A 48 -6.03 11.76 2.97
C SER A 48 -4.59 11.45 3.38
N ARG A 49 -4.33 11.45 4.68
CA ARG A 49 -3.03 11.11 5.24
C ARG A 49 -2.80 9.61 5.37
N ASN A 50 -3.87 8.84 5.45
CA ASN A 50 -3.75 7.38 5.49
C ASN A 50 -3.32 6.84 4.13
N ALA A 51 -2.43 5.88 4.16
CA ALA A 51 -2.07 5.13 2.97
C ALA A 51 -3.20 4.17 2.57
N THR A 52 -3.26 3.84 1.29
CA THR A 52 -4.20 2.86 0.73
C THR A 52 -3.83 1.46 1.24
N ALA A 53 -4.81 0.73 1.77
CA ALA A 53 -4.60 -0.62 2.27
C ALA A 53 -3.99 -1.55 1.21
N ASN A 54 -3.22 -2.54 1.64
CA ASN A 54 -2.59 -3.57 0.82
C ASN A 54 -1.60 -3.02 -0.23
N THR A 55 -0.94 -1.90 0.08
CA THR A 55 0.12 -1.33 -0.75
C THR A 55 1.49 -1.33 -0.10
N GLY A 56 1.57 -1.55 1.23
CA GLY A 56 2.80 -1.43 2.00
C GLY A 56 3.36 -0.01 2.05
N SER A 57 2.53 1.00 1.77
CA SER A 57 2.94 2.40 1.64
C SER A 57 2.90 3.14 2.96
N GLY A 58 3.69 4.20 3.09
CA GLY A 58 3.74 5.04 4.29
C GLY A 58 2.57 6.01 4.40
N GLY A 59 2.12 6.29 5.63
CA GLY A 59 1.17 7.37 5.92
C GLY A 59 1.80 8.76 5.83
N GLY A 60 1.00 9.77 5.58
CA GLY A 60 1.46 11.16 5.48
C GLY A 60 1.57 11.86 6.83
N GLY A 61 2.46 12.83 6.92
CA GLY A 61 2.62 13.69 8.09
C GLY A 61 1.50 14.73 8.19
N SER A 62 1.15 15.14 9.42
CA SER A 62 0.23 16.26 9.63
C SER A 62 0.88 17.60 9.31
N GLY A 63 0.08 18.57 8.89
CA GLY A 63 0.47 19.97 8.78
C GLY A 63 -0.05 20.81 9.94
N SER A 64 0.46 22.02 10.08
CA SER A 64 -0.04 23.04 11.01
C SER A 64 -0.81 24.12 10.26
N GLY A 65 -1.97 24.51 10.77
CA GLY A 65 -2.81 25.52 10.18
C GLY A 65 -2.67 26.87 10.87
N ASN A 66 -1.73 27.65 10.45
CA ASN A 66 -1.36 29.02 10.84
C ASN A 66 -0.29 29.11 11.96
N GLN A 67 0.22 30.36 12.13
CA GLN A 67 1.29 30.69 13.09
C GLN A 67 0.95 30.41 14.57
N SER A 68 -0.25 30.05 14.89
CA SER A 68 -0.70 29.71 16.26
C SER A 68 -0.42 28.28 16.68
N GLN A 69 0.30 27.50 15.89
CA GLN A 69 0.95 26.25 16.27
C GLN A 69 0.07 25.05 16.67
N SER A 70 -1.20 25.04 16.38
CA SER A 70 -1.97 23.82 16.58
C SER A 70 -1.85 22.92 15.36
N ALA A 71 -1.24 21.76 15.56
CA ALA A 71 -1.30 20.69 14.56
C ALA A 71 -2.78 20.35 14.27
N THR A 72 -3.20 20.40 13.03
CA THR A 72 -4.60 20.23 12.64
C THR A 72 -5.02 18.76 12.54
N GLY A 73 -4.36 17.90 13.26
CA GLY A 73 -4.69 16.49 13.36
C GLY A 73 -3.47 15.57 13.38
N ALA A 74 -3.72 14.31 13.64
CA ALA A 74 -2.68 13.28 13.64
C ALA A 74 -2.16 13.03 12.22
N GLY A 75 -0.93 12.52 12.11
CA GLY A 75 -0.44 11.93 10.87
C GLY A 75 -1.30 10.74 10.43
N GLY A 76 -1.15 10.32 9.21
CA GLY A 76 -1.86 9.17 8.67
C GLY A 76 -1.20 7.84 9.00
N ASN A 77 -2.00 6.79 8.99
CA ASN A 77 -1.52 5.43 9.15
C ASN A 77 -0.83 4.93 7.87
N GLY A 78 0.23 4.13 8.05
CA GLY A 78 0.77 3.32 6.97
C GLY A 78 -0.21 2.21 6.53
N ALA A 79 -0.03 1.72 5.33
CA ALA A 79 -0.84 0.64 4.79
C ALA A 79 -0.36 -0.74 5.26
N SER A 80 -1.28 -1.69 5.32
CA SER A 80 -0.92 -3.10 5.39
C SER A 80 -0.08 -3.51 4.18
N GLY A 81 0.77 -4.52 4.38
CA GLY A 81 1.53 -5.16 3.31
C GLY A 81 0.65 -6.04 2.42
N ILE A 82 1.28 -6.57 1.39
CA ILE A 82 0.68 -7.50 0.42
C ILE A 82 1.75 -8.51 0.01
N ILE A 83 1.36 -9.76 -0.19
CA ILE A 83 2.21 -10.80 -0.79
C ILE A 83 1.61 -11.16 -2.15
N ILE A 84 2.44 -11.13 -3.18
CA ILE A 84 2.03 -11.51 -4.53
C ILE A 84 2.94 -12.63 -5.00
N LEU A 85 2.34 -13.75 -5.37
CA LEU A 85 3.03 -14.92 -5.90
C LEU A 85 2.61 -15.10 -7.36
N ARG A 86 3.60 -15.32 -8.23
CA ARG A 86 3.40 -15.69 -9.63
C ARG A 86 4.15 -16.98 -9.90
N TYR A 87 3.48 -17.97 -10.47
CA TYR A 87 3.99 -19.32 -10.69
C TYR A 87 3.34 -19.93 -11.93
N PRO A 88 3.96 -20.96 -12.56
CA PRO A 88 3.38 -21.62 -13.75
C PRO A 88 1.96 -22.14 -13.46
N ASN A 89 1.05 -21.96 -14.40
CA ASN A 89 -0.36 -22.38 -14.26
C ASN A 89 -0.57 -23.90 -14.30
N SER A 90 0.50 -24.68 -14.40
CA SER A 90 0.49 -26.12 -14.14
C SER A 90 0.43 -26.48 -12.65
N PHE A 91 0.53 -25.49 -11.78
CA PHE A 91 0.40 -25.64 -10.32
C PHE A 91 -0.75 -24.80 -9.80
N ASP A 92 -1.48 -25.34 -8.85
CA ASP A 92 -2.47 -24.61 -8.07
C ASP A 92 -1.97 -24.33 -6.66
N ALA A 93 -2.21 -23.11 -6.20
CA ALA A 93 -1.99 -22.77 -4.80
C ALA A 93 -3.24 -23.11 -3.98
N ALA A 94 -3.04 -23.80 -2.88
CA ALA A 94 -4.03 -24.01 -1.83
C ALA A 94 -3.59 -23.27 -0.56
N VAL A 95 -4.50 -22.55 0.07
CA VAL A 95 -4.23 -21.76 1.27
C VAL A 95 -5.07 -22.28 2.44
N THR A 96 -4.54 -22.18 3.67
CA THR A 96 -5.31 -22.48 4.87
C THR A 96 -6.42 -21.44 5.10
N SER A 97 -7.44 -21.80 5.85
CA SER A 97 -8.67 -21.01 6.03
C SER A 97 -8.45 -19.63 6.66
N GLY A 98 -7.33 -19.44 7.33
CA GLY A 98 -6.96 -18.15 7.93
C GLY A 98 -6.23 -17.18 6.98
N VAL A 99 -5.94 -17.59 5.74
CA VAL A 99 -5.35 -16.73 4.72
C VAL A 99 -6.44 -15.96 3.99
N THR A 100 -6.32 -14.64 3.94
CA THR A 100 -7.20 -13.79 3.14
C THR A 100 -6.56 -13.49 1.80
N THR A 101 -7.23 -13.84 0.71
CA THR A 101 -6.77 -13.58 -0.65
C THR A 101 -7.70 -12.60 -1.36
N SER A 102 -7.16 -11.72 -2.20
CA SER A 102 -7.92 -10.93 -3.18
C SER A 102 -7.90 -11.54 -4.57
N ALA A 103 -6.96 -12.46 -4.83
CA ALA A 103 -6.88 -13.30 -6.02
C ALA A 103 -6.25 -14.65 -5.62
N LEU A 104 -6.76 -15.74 -6.16
CA LEU A 104 -6.23 -17.09 -5.96
C LEU A 104 -6.26 -17.81 -7.30
N ASN A 105 -5.09 -18.28 -7.76
CA ASN A 105 -4.92 -19.00 -9.02
C ASN A 105 -5.54 -18.29 -10.24
N VAL A 106 -5.31 -16.95 -10.33
CA VAL A 106 -5.82 -16.17 -11.46
C VAL A 106 -4.85 -16.24 -12.62
N ASP A 107 -5.34 -16.62 -13.80
CA ASP A 107 -4.54 -16.72 -15.01
C ASP A 107 -3.96 -15.38 -15.47
N VAL A 108 -2.64 -15.36 -15.70
CA VAL A 108 -1.89 -14.25 -16.30
C VAL A 108 -0.92 -14.83 -17.35
N GLY A 109 -1.40 -15.01 -18.55
CA GLY A 109 -0.66 -15.69 -19.61
C GLY A 109 -0.51 -17.19 -19.32
N SER A 110 0.73 -17.68 -19.21
CA SER A 110 1.05 -19.07 -18.84
C SER A 110 1.25 -19.29 -17.34
N ASP A 111 0.95 -18.28 -16.53
CA ASP A 111 1.16 -18.31 -15.09
C ASP A 111 -0.15 -18.09 -14.33
N HIS A 112 -0.20 -18.56 -13.10
CA HIS A 112 -1.16 -18.13 -12.09
C HIS A 112 -0.59 -17.01 -11.23
N VAL A 113 -1.48 -16.13 -10.76
CA VAL A 113 -1.19 -15.13 -9.73
C VAL A 113 -2.08 -15.35 -8.52
N THR A 114 -1.46 -15.39 -7.35
CA THR A 114 -2.14 -15.39 -6.05
C THR A 114 -1.73 -14.15 -5.28
N VAL A 115 -2.73 -13.44 -4.73
CA VAL A 115 -2.54 -12.22 -3.96
C VAL A 115 -3.09 -12.40 -2.56
N ILE A 116 -2.21 -12.34 -1.56
CA ILE A 116 -2.53 -12.49 -0.14
C ILE A 116 -2.53 -11.09 0.50
N THR A 117 -3.62 -10.76 1.19
CA THR A 117 -3.84 -9.46 1.82
C THR A 117 -3.88 -9.52 3.34
N GLY A 118 -3.90 -10.72 3.91
CA GLY A 118 -3.88 -10.90 5.36
C GLY A 118 -3.82 -12.35 5.78
N THR A 119 -3.49 -12.55 7.05
CA THR A 119 -3.52 -13.85 7.73
C THR A 119 -4.13 -13.68 9.11
N SER A 120 -4.86 -14.68 9.60
CA SER A 120 -5.46 -14.67 10.94
C SER A 120 -4.48 -15.10 12.04
N SER A 121 -3.42 -15.81 11.67
CA SER A 121 -2.38 -16.29 12.59
C SER A 121 -1.01 -16.35 11.90
N GLY A 122 0.05 -16.60 12.68
CA GLY A 122 1.41 -16.80 12.16
C GLY A 122 1.71 -18.23 11.65
N SER A 123 0.72 -19.13 11.72
CA SER A 123 0.89 -20.55 11.31
C SER A 123 0.17 -20.90 10.01
N GLU A 124 -0.36 -19.91 9.31
CA GLU A 124 -1.01 -20.10 8.02
C GLU A 124 -0.01 -20.53 6.96
N THR A 125 -0.46 -21.40 6.06
CA THR A 125 0.39 -21.98 5.02
C THR A 125 -0.22 -21.81 3.63
N ILE A 126 0.64 -21.82 2.64
CA ILE A 126 0.31 -21.99 1.23
C ILE A 126 1.05 -23.22 0.70
N THR A 127 0.37 -24.06 -0.05
CA THR A 127 0.93 -25.25 -0.69
C THR A 127 0.66 -25.21 -2.19
N PHE A 128 1.53 -25.80 -2.97
CA PHE A 128 1.40 -25.91 -4.43
C PHE A 128 1.32 -27.37 -4.83
N SER A 129 0.39 -27.70 -5.71
CA SER A 129 0.19 -29.06 -6.23
C SER A 129 -0.10 -29.05 -7.73
#